data_4bb6c95b1b00eb482a6501c0bf91f8f9
#
_entry.id   4bb6c95b1b00eb482a6501c0bf91f8f9
#
_cell.length_a   1.000
_cell.length_b   1.000
_cell.length_c   1.000
_cell.angle_alpha   90.00
_cell.angle_beta   90.00
_cell.angle_gamma   90.00
#
_symmetry.space_group_name_H-M   'P 1'
#
loop_
_entity.id
_entity.type
_entity.pdbx_description
1 polymer ?
#
loop_
_entity_poly.entity_id
_entity_poly.type
_entity_poly.pdbx_seq_one_letter_code
_entity_poly.pdbx_strand_id
1 'polypeptide(L)'
;MKCHVSTLFALSSAILIAAGAGQAEDSASNIITVTPDQIEWVPNPRVEGLGAAQIMGNSKKPGPYVHRVRFPKGRIVQAHSHPDDRTYTVLSGTWYVGWGDVYDESKLTALPPGSFYTEPAGVPHFISTPDEE
;
A
#
# COMPACT_ATOMS: atom_id res chain seq x y z
N MET A 1 -0.77 8.06 88.52
CA MET A 1 -0.60 8.88 87.30
C MET A 1 0.28 8.08 86.32
N LYS A 2 -0.26 7.47 85.28
CA LYS A 2 0.47 6.70 84.28
C LYS A 2 0.43 7.48 82.95
N CYS A 3 1.58 8.00 82.55
CA CYS A 3 1.76 8.68 81.27
C CYS A 3 1.89 7.63 80.16
N HIS A 4 0.96 7.65 79.18
CA HIS A 4 1.07 6.86 77.98
C HIS A 4 1.77 7.70 76.93
N VAL A 5 2.90 7.23 76.41
CA VAL A 5 3.60 7.80 75.29
C VAL A 5 3.12 7.04 74.05
N SER A 6 2.38 7.71 73.19
CA SER A 6 1.95 7.14 71.87
C SER A 6 3.04 7.40 70.84
N THR A 7 3.64 6.34 70.37
CA THR A 7 4.63 6.34 69.27
C THR A 7 3.88 6.32 67.93
N LEU A 8 3.95 7.42 67.17
CA LEU A 8 3.46 7.51 65.79
C LEU A 8 4.49 6.87 64.85
N PHE A 9 4.11 5.76 64.24
CA PHE A 9 4.83 5.17 63.11
C PHE A 9 4.45 5.89 61.81
N ALA A 10 5.37 6.61 61.22
CA ALA A 10 5.21 7.18 59.88
C ALA A 10 5.56 6.10 58.86
N LEU A 11 4.55 5.60 58.11
CA LEU A 11 4.79 4.76 56.93
C LEU A 11 5.19 5.65 55.77
N SER A 12 6.45 5.61 55.38
CA SER A 12 6.93 6.19 54.12
C SER A 12 6.66 5.21 52.97
N SER A 13 5.64 5.49 52.19
CA SER A 13 5.39 4.75 50.94
C SER A 13 6.35 5.23 49.86
N ALA A 14 7.35 4.43 49.55
CA ALA A 14 8.23 4.64 48.41
C ALA A 14 7.48 4.24 47.11
N ILE A 15 7.11 5.23 46.31
CA ILE A 15 6.57 5.01 44.97
C ILE A 15 7.74 4.64 44.05
N LEU A 16 7.81 3.37 43.68
CA LEU A 16 8.74 2.87 42.67
C LEU A 16 8.20 3.27 41.30
N ILE A 17 8.74 4.34 40.73
CA ILE A 17 8.47 4.67 39.32
C ILE A 17 9.29 3.69 38.46
N ALA A 18 8.66 2.65 37.95
CA ALA A 18 9.23 1.80 36.92
C ALA A 18 9.32 2.64 35.64
N ALA A 19 10.50 3.15 35.33
CA ALA A 19 10.79 3.69 34.01
C ALA A 19 10.70 2.53 33.01
N GLY A 20 9.59 2.42 32.31
CA GLY A 20 9.45 1.54 31.18
C GLY A 20 10.44 2.00 30.11
N ALA A 21 11.56 1.29 29.98
CA ALA A 21 12.41 1.39 28.80
C ALA A 21 11.57 0.90 27.62
N GLY A 22 10.92 1.82 26.92
CA GLY A 22 10.33 1.55 25.61
C GLY A 22 11.47 1.06 24.74
N GLN A 23 11.44 -0.22 24.39
CA GLN A 23 12.30 -0.76 23.35
C GLN A 23 11.90 -0.01 22.07
N ALA A 24 12.76 0.87 21.60
CA ALA A 24 12.72 1.34 20.24
C ALA A 24 12.94 0.09 19.38
N GLU A 25 11.85 -0.45 18.81
CA GLU A 25 11.97 -1.52 17.81
C GLU A 25 12.90 -0.97 16.74
N ASP A 26 13.86 -1.79 16.36
CA ASP A 26 14.86 -1.46 15.34
C ASP A 26 14.16 -1.21 14.02
N SER A 27 13.82 0.07 13.75
CA SER A 27 13.15 0.50 12.53
C SER A 27 13.94 0.17 11.27
N ALA A 28 15.22 -0.16 11.39
CA ALA A 28 16.07 -0.58 10.30
C ALA A 28 15.68 -1.96 9.73
N SER A 29 15.03 -2.83 10.51
CA SER A 29 14.59 -4.15 10.05
C SER A 29 13.47 -4.13 8.99
N ASN A 30 12.83 -2.96 8.79
CA ASN A 30 11.72 -2.77 7.85
C ASN A 30 12.13 -2.00 6.59
N ILE A 31 13.41 -1.73 6.37
CA ILE A 31 13.90 -1.09 5.15
C ILE A 31 13.79 -2.09 4.00
N ILE A 32 13.05 -1.70 2.94
CA ILE A 32 12.90 -2.47 1.72
C ILE A 32 13.61 -1.73 0.59
N THR A 33 14.56 -2.39 -0.06
CA THR A 33 15.24 -1.89 -1.25
C THR A 33 15.12 -2.95 -2.33
N VAL A 34 14.52 -2.60 -3.47
CA VAL A 34 14.33 -3.50 -4.61
C VAL A 34 14.74 -2.78 -5.89
N THR A 35 15.73 -3.33 -6.58
CA THR A 35 16.14 -2.86 -7.93
C THR A 35 15.28 -3.53 -9.02
N PRO A 36 15.23 -2.98 -10.24
CA PRO A 36 14.41 -3.57 -11.31
C PRO A 36 14.71 -5.03 -11.64
N ASP A 37 15.96 -5.44 -11.53
CA ASP A 37 16.43 -6.82 -11.77
C ASP A 37 16.05 -7.81 -10.65
N GLN A 38 15.71 -7.30 -9.47
CA GLN A 38 15.27 -8.10 -8.33
C GLN A 38 13.75 -8.30 -8.27
N ILE A 39 13.01 -7.73 -9.23
CA ILE A 39 11.55 -7.83 -9.25
C ILE A 39 11.13 -9.22 -9.71
N GLU A 40 10.46 -9.93 -8.82
CA GLU A 40 9.88 -11.25 -9.12
C GLU A 40 8.48 -11.09 -9.74
N TRP A 41 8.41 -11.26 -11.04
CA TRP A 41 7.16 -11.17 -11.79
C TRP A 41 6.40 -12.49 -11.76
N VAL A 42 5.15 -12.42 -11.32
CA VAL A 42 4.19 -13.52 -11.43
C VAL A 42 3.36 -13.32 -12.70
N PRO A 43 3.54 -14.16 -13.74
CA PRO A 43 2.79 -14.03 -14.97
C PRO A 43 1.32 -14.42 -14.77
N ASN A 44 0.44 -13.78 -15.53
CA ASN A 44 -0.95 -14.18 -15.55
C ASN A 44 -1.09 -15.46 -16.40
N PRO A 45 -1.70 -16.55 -15.89
CA PRO A 45 -1.78 -17.80 -16.62
C PRO A 45 -2.75 -17.76 -17.82
N ARG A 46 -3.57 -16.72 -17.94
CA ARG A 46 -4.61 -16.59 -18.99
C ARG A 46 -4.29 -15.51 -20.02
N VAL A 47 -3.34 -14.63 -19.72
CA VAL A 47 -3.03 -13.47 -20.57
C VAL A 47 -1.52 -13.36 -20.68
N GLU A 48 -1.01 -13.69 -21.87
CA GLU A 48 0.42 -13.52 -22.19
C GLU A 48 0.84 -12.05 -22.04
N GLY A 49 2.01 -11.81 -21.49
CA GLY A 49 2.56 -10.47 -21.23
C GLY A 49 1.99 -9.78 -19.98
N LEU A 50 0.80 -10.14 -19.50
CA LEU A 50 0.25 -9.60 -18.27
C LEU A 50 0.97 -10.21 -17.06
N GLY A 51 1.41 -9.38 -16.14
CA GLY A 51 2.07 -9.84 -14.93
C GLY A 51 1.92 -8.86 -13.78
N ALA A 52 2.13 -9.37 -12.57
CA ALA A 52 2.15 -8.59 -11.36
C ALA A 52 3.35 -8.95 -10.49
N ALA A 53 3.89 -8.00 -9.77
CA ALA A 53 4.95 -8.21 -8.79
C ALA A 53 4.58 -7.53 -7.48
N GLN A 54 4.67 -8.28 -6.40
CA GLN A 54 4.53 -7.74 -5.05
C GLN A 54 5.86 -7.12 -4.64
N ILE A 55 5.87 -5.82 -4.37
CA ILE A 55 7.08 -5.10 -3.95
C ILE A 55 7.12 -4.98 -2.42
N MET A 56 5.99 -4.65 -1.82
CA MET A 56 5.87 -4.45 -0.37
C MET A 56 4.46 -4.82 0.09
N GLY A 57 4.35 -5.28 1.34
CA GLY A 57 3.04 -5.54 1.97
C GLY A 57 2.28 -6.71 1.34
N ASN A 58 0.97 -6.73 1.48
CA ASN A 58 0.10 -7.76 0.91
C ASN A 58 -1.31 -7.19 0.67
N SER A 59 -1.75 -7.13 -0.59
CA SER A 59 -3.07 -6.60 -0.97
C SER A 59 -4.27 -7.39 -0.40
N LYS A 60 -4.04 -8.57 0.17
CA LYS A 60 -5.07 -9.41 0.80
C LYS A 60 -5.13 -9.24 2.32
N LYS A 61 -4.33 -8.35 2.90
CA LYS A 61 -4.25 -8.08 4.32
C LYS A 61 -4.40 -6.58 4.59
N PRO A 62 -4.90 -6.18 5.75
CA PRO A 62 -4.88 -4.78 6.16
C PRO A 62 -3.46 -4.23 6.18
N GLY A 63 -3.29 -2.98 5.75
CA GLY A 63 -2.02 -2.27 5.74
C GLY A 63 -1.60 -1.82 4.35
N PRO A 64 -0.54 -1.00 4.26
CA PRO A 64 -0.02 -0.52 2.99
C PRO A 64 0.62 -1.65 2.18
N TYR A 65 0.44 -1.60 0.86
CA TYR A 65 1.11 -2.48 -0.07
C TYR A 65 1.56 -1.74 -1.32
N VAL A 66 2.56 -2.26 -1.98
CA VAL A 66 3.03 -1.79 -3.29
C VAL A 66 3.11 -2.96 -4.25
N HIS A 67 2.42 -2.83 -5.37
CA HIS A 67 2.51 -3.75 -6.49
C HIS A 67 3.07 -3.02 -7.71
N ARG A 68 3.77 -3.75 -8.57
CA ARG A 68 3.94 -3.38 -9.97
C ARG A 68 3.06 -4.29 -10.81
N VAL A 69 2.43 -3.71 -11.83
CA VAL A 69 1.67 -4.45 -12.84
C VAL A 69 2.22 -4.08 -14.20
N ARG A 70 2.25 -5.04 -15.12
CA ARG A 70 2.56 -4.80 -16.53
C ARG A 70 1.47 -5.40 -17.38
N PHE A 71 1.10 -4.68 -18.42
CA PHE A 71 0.10 -5.10 -19.39
C PHE A 71 0.75 -5.17 -20.77
N PRO A 72 0.41 -6.19 -21.60
CA PRO A 72 0.84 -6.20 -22.98
C PRO A 72 0.10 -5.11 -23.76
N LYS A 73 0.68 -4.69 -24.87
CA LYS A 73 0.01 -3.81 -25.82
C LYS A 73 -1.29 -4.43 -26.35
N GLY A 74 -2.20 -3.59 -26.81
CA GLY A 74 -3.51 -4.00 -27.35
C GLY A 74 -4.49 -4.51 -26.30
N ARG A 75 -4.24 -4.26 -25.02
CA ARG A 75 -5.12 -4.74 -23.95
C ARG A 75 -6.20 -3.72 -23.60
N ILE A 76 -7.45 -4.21 -23.51
CA ILE A 76 -8.58 -3.47 -22.94
C ILE A 76 -9.03 -4.19 -21.67
N VAL A 77 -9.17 -3.42 -20.59
CA VAL A 77 -9.80 -3.86 -19.35
C VAL A 77 -11.14 -3.15 -19.24
N GLN A 78 -12.21 -3.93 -19.22
CA GLN A 78 -13.57 -3.43 -19.12
C GLN A 78 -13.81 -2.72 -17.79
N ALA A 79 -14.87 -1.92 -17.73
CA ALA A 79 -15.23 -1.17 -16.52
C ALA A 79 -15.36 -2.10 -15.31
N HIS A 80 -14.67 -1.74 -14.24
CA HIS A 80 -14.64 -2.43 -12.96
C HIS A 80 -14.29 -1.43 -11.85
N SER A 81 -14.43 -1.85 -10.60
CA SER A 81 -14.04 -1.05 -9.44
C SER A 81 -13.28 -1.89 -8.42
N HIS A 82 -12.66 -1.23 -7.46
CA HIS A 82 -11.95 -1.87 -6.36
C HIS A 82 -12.57 -1.50 -5.01
N PRO A 83 -12.45 -2.34 -3.98
CA PRO A 83 -12.99 -2.04 -2.65
C PRO A 83 -12.15 -1.04 -1.85
N ASP A 84 -10.92 -0.76 -2.28
CA ASP A 84 -9.93 0.08 -1.63
C ASP A 84 -9.49 1.22 -2.56
N ASP A 85 -9.08 2.33 -1.97
CA ASP A 85 -8.43 3.43 -2.69
C ASP A 85 -7.07 2.98 -3.20
N ARG A 86 -6.78 3.30 -4.46
CA ARG A 86 -5.50 2.99 -5.10
C ARG A 86 -4.87 4.21 -5.72
N THR A 87 -3.55 4.20 -5.73
CA THR A 87 -2.73 5.22 -6.39
C THR A 87 -1.77 4.54 -7.36
N TYR A 88 -1.55 5.17 -8.50
CA TYR A 88 -0.72 4.63 -9.56
C TYR A 88 0.28 5.65 -10.06
N THR A 89 1.46 5.16 -10.39
CA THR A 89 2.47 5.91 -11.15
C THR A 89 2.85 5.11 -12.37
N VAL A 90 2.78 5.70 -13.54
CA VAL A 90 3.19 5.09 -14.80
C VAL A 90 4.71 5.08 -14.86
N LEU A 91 5.32 3.91 -15.02
CA LEU A 91 6.78 3.73 -15.06
C LEU A 91 7.32 3.63 -16.49
N SER A 92 6.55 3.02 -17.41
CA SER A 92 6.93 2.86 -18.82
C SER A 92 5.68 2.75 -19.70
N GLY A 93 5.84 2.97 -21.00
CA GLY A 93 4.73 2.95 -21.95
C GLY A 93 3.72 4.08 -21.73
N THR A 94 2.58 3.99 -22.42
CA THR A 94 1.47 4.92 -22.23
C THR A 94 0.25 4.18 -21.68
N TRP A 95 -0.16 4.58 -20.49
CA TRP A 95 -1.33 4.05 -19.81
C TRP A 95 -2.56 4.90 -20.13
N TYR A 96 -3.64 4.29 -20.58
CA TYR A 96 -4.89 4.98 -20.85
C TYR A 96 -5.93 4.58 -19.83
N VAL A 97 -6.50 5.54 -19.12
CA VAL A 97 -7.55 5.32 -18.12
C VAL A 97 -8.76 6.21 -18.39
N GLY A 98 -9.94 5.65 -18.21
CA GLY A 98 -11.21 6.36 -18.26
C GLY A 98 -12.14 5.97 -17.11
N TRP A 99 -13.11 6.80 -16.79
CA TRP A 99 -14.06 6.60 -15.70
C TRP A 99 -15.49 6.40 -16.22
N GLY A 100 -16.20 5.48 -15.61
CA GLY A 100 -17.60 5.15 -15.90
C GLY A 100 -17.87 3.65 -15.88
N ASP A 101 -19.15 3.30 -15.93
CA ASP A 101 -19.63 1.91 -15.82
C ASP A 101 -19.46 1.10 -17.12
N VAL A 102 -19.12 1.77 -18.22
CA VAL A 102 -18.96 1.14 -19.55
C VAL A 102 -17.70 1.71 -20.20
N TYR A 103 -16.93 0.83 -20.84
CA TYR A 103 -15.77 1.22 -21.64
C TYR A 103 -16.18 2.20 -22.74
N ASP A 104 -15.50 3.33 -22.80
CA ASP A 104 -15.70 4.39 -23.77
C ASP A 104 -14.34 4.98 -24.14
N GLU A 105 -13.88 4.68 -25.34
CA GLU A 105 -12.57 5.13 -25.83
C GLU A 105 -12.44 6.66 -25.85
N SER A 106 -13.55 7.37 -26.07
CA SER A 106 -13.55 8.83 -26.09
C SER A 106 -13.30 9.49 -24.72
N LYS A 107 -13.39 8.71 -23.64
CA LYS A 107 -13.15 9.15 -22.25
C LYS A 107 -11.76 8.75 -21.73
N LEU A 108 -10.96 8.10 -22.55
CA LEU A 108 -9.62 7.72 -22.16
C LEU A 108 -8.69 8.93 -22.07
N THR A 109 -7.95 9.00 -20.98
CA THR A 109 -6.86 9.96 -20.76
C THR A 109 -5.54 9.21 -20.91
N ALA A 110 -4.67 9.69 -21.80
CA ALA A 110 -3.34 9.14 -21.99
C ALA A 110 -2.40 9.64 -20.88
N LEU A 111 -1.75 8.70 -20.21
CA LEU A 111 -0.83 8.94 -19.11
C LEU A 111 0.56 8.40 -19.49
N PRO A 112 1.51 9.27 -19.93
CA PRO A 112 2.88 8.87 -20.23
C PRO A 112 3.67 8.55 -18.94
N PRO A 113 4.90 8.00 -19.04
CA PRO A 113 5.77 7.74 -17.89
C PRO A 113 5.95 8.96 -16.99
N GLY A 114 5.90 8.74 -15.67
CA GLY A 114 5.90 9.78 -14.64
C GLY A 114 4.52 10.33 -14.29
N SER A 115 3.47 9.98 -15.02
CA SER A 115 2.10 10.35 -14.66
C SER A 115 1.65 9.64 -13.39
N PHE A 116 0.78 10.33 -12.65
CA PHE A 116 0.16 9.84 -11.42
C PHE A 116 -1.36 9.95 -11.51
N TYR A 117 -2.10 8.95 -11.02
CA TYR A 117 -3.54 9.02 -10.89
C TYR A 117 -4.05 8.18 -9.71
N THR A 118 -5.31 8.35 -9.36
CA THR A 118 -5.97 7.63 -8.26
C THR A 118 -7.20 6.89 -8.76
N GLU A 119 -7.48 5.75 -8.15
CA GLU A 119 -8.72 4.99 -8.29
C GLU A 119 -9.41 4.95 -6.92
N PRO A 120 -10.37 5.85 -6.65
CA PRO A 120 -11.10 5.81 -5.40
C PRO A 120 -11.94 4.53 -5.25
N ALA A 121 -12.10 4.07 -4.01
CA ALA A 121 -12.88 2.88 -3.69
C ALA A 121 -14.30 2.95 -4.30
N GLY A 122 -14.71 1.88 -4.97
CA GLY A 122 -16.03 1.76 -5.58
C GLY A 122 -16.27 2.57 -6.85
N VAL A 123 -15.33 3.41 -7.28
CA VAL A 123 -15.48 4.22 -8.51
C VAL A 123 -15.14 3.37 -9.74
N PRO A 124 -16.10 3.15 -10.67
CA PRO A 124 -15.85 2.38 -11.88
C PRO A 124 -14.88 3.11 -12.82
N HIS A 125 -13.94 2.33 -13.35
CA HIS A 125 -12.93 2.78 -14.30
C HIS A 125 -12.60 1.66 -15.28
N PHE A 126 -11.98 2.03 -16.40
CA PHE A 126 -11.55 1.11 -17.46
C PHE A 126 -10.20 1.56 -18.01
N ILE A 127 -9.48 0.63 -18.63
CA ILE A 127 -8.09 0.81 -19.00
C ILE A 127 -7.86 0.32 -20.42
N SER A 128 -6.93 0.98 -21.11
CA SER A 128 -6.43 0.52 -22.40
C SER A 128 -4.90 0.71 -22.49
N THR A 129 -4.23 -0.23 -23.18
CA THR A 129 -2.82 -0.14 -23.53
C THR A 129 -2.67 -0.43 -25.04
N PRO A 130 -3.05 0.54 -25.91
CA PRO A 130 -3.13 0.26 -27.36
C PRO A 130 -1.76 0.04 -28.00
N ASP A 131 -0.72 0.74 -27.57
CA ASP A 131 0.53 0.85 -28.31
C ASP A 131 1.72 0.15 -27.64
N GLU A 132 1.82 0.16 -26.29
CA GLU A 132 3.01 -0.27 -25.52
C GLU A 132 2.64 -0.95 -24.20
N GLU A 133 3.59 -1.74 -23.66
CA GLU A 133 3.57 -2.27 -22.29
C GLU A 133 3.80 -1.16 -21.24
#